data_9301006bd8d37ca37be84e43af2b1bd6
#
_entry.id   9301006bd8d37ca37be84e43af2b1bd6
#
_cell.length_a   1.000
_cell.length_b   1.000
_cell.length_c   1.000
_cell.angle_alpha   90.00
_cell.angle_beta   90.00
_cell.angle_gamma   90.00
#
_symmetry.space_group_name_H-M   'P 1'
#
loop_
_entity.id
_entity.type
_entity.pdbx_description
1 polymer ?
#
loop_
_entity_poly.entity_id
_entity_poly.type
_entity_poly.pdbx_seq_one_letter_code
_entity_poly.pdbx_strand_id
1 'polypeptide(L)'
;MEDKIVFVAWVLGAYLIGGIPFGYLIGKMRGVDVRTVGSKNIGATNVFRTVGKKWGLLAFLCDVMKGLLPVMITKYLIHNSSLFTLHSSLPLFVGIACVAGHMLTPYITDEKGRRFHGGKGVATAFGMLLGLIPALVGIAFGIFALVFACSHFISLGSITAAAFLAVAIWFPILGTVGYHDIPQCVLVTLIALFVIWKHRANIGRLVHGNENKIFLFKKKT
;
A
#
# COMPACT_ATOMS: atom_id res chain seq x y z
N MET A 1 8.13 20.26 -24.53
CA MET A 1 6.78 19.67 -24.69
C MET A 1 6.84 18.16 -24.49
N GLU A 2 7.84 17.50 -25.06
CA GLU A 2 8.05 16.04 -24.97
C GLU A 2 8.17 15.54 -23.52
N ASP A 3 8.91 16.24 -22.69
CA ASP A 3 9.12 15.86 -21.30
C ASP A 3 7.82 15.80 -20.46
N LYS A 4 6.89 16.73 -20.70
CA LYS A 4 5.59 16.73 -20.02
C LYS A 4 4.73 15.56 -20.48
N ILE A 5 4.82 15.16 -21.74
CA ILE A 5 4.10 14.01 -22.29
C ILE A 5 4.63 12.72 -21.68
N VAL A 6 5.97 12.58 -21.61
CA VAL A 6 6.62 11.42 -20.98
C VAL A 6 6.24 11.33 -19.49
N PHE A 7 6.29 12.46 -18.75
CA PHE A 7 5.87 12.50 -17.36
C PHE A 7 4.43 12.01 -17.17
N VAL A 8 3.49 12.56 -17.93
CA VAL A 8 2.06 12.18 -17.83
C VAL A 8 1.85 10.72 -18.22
N ALA A 9 2.47 10.25 -19.29
CA ALA A 9 2.36 8.86 -19.73
C ALA A 9 2.89 7.88 -18.65
N TRP A 10 4.01 8.25 -17.98
CA TRP A 10 4.61 7.44 -16.92
C TRP A 10 3.70 7.34 -15.69
N VAL A 11 3.12 8.47 -15.27
CA VAL A 11 2.17 8.53 -14.14
C VAL A 11 0.88 7.76 -14.46
N LEU A 12 0.35 7.89 -15.67
CA LEU A 12 -0.83 7.11 -16.11
C LEU A 12 -0.54 5.61 -16.17
N GLY A 13 0.63 5.21 -16.69
CA GLY A 13 1.07 3.82 -16.68
C GLY A 13 1.17 3.26 -15.25
N ALA A 14 1.72 4.04 -14.34
CA ALA A 14 1.80 3.69 -12.92
C ALA A 14 0.41 3.52 -12.27
N TYR A 15 -0.55 4.40 -12.61
CA TYR A 15 -1.94 4.27 -12.16
C TYR A 15 -2.58 2.95 -12.65
N LEU A 16 -2.37 2.61 -13.91
CA LEU A 16 -2.88 1.36 -14.47
C LEU A 16 -2.25 0.14 -13.80
N ILE A 17 -0.91 0.11 -13.64
CA ILE A 17 -0.20 -0.97 -12.94
C ILE A 17 -0.71 -1.08 -11.48
N GLY A 18 -0.80 0.03 -10.78
CA GLY A 18 -1.32 0.08 -9.42
C GLY A 18 -2.76 -0.41 -9.31
N GLY A 19 -3.56 -0.18 -10.36
CA GLY A 19 -4.96 -0.59 -10.46
C GLY A 19 -5.19 -2.10 -10.56
N ILE A 20 -4.18 -2.90 -10.94
CA ILE A 20 -4.33 -4.37 -11.07
C ILE A 20 -4.82 -4.95 -9.75
N PRO A 21 -6.03 -5.58 -9.74
CA PRO A 21 -6.67 -6.00 -8.50
C PRO A 21 -6.28 -7.43 -8.12
N PHE A 22 -5.03 -7.64 -7.71
CA PHE A 22 -4.47 -8.98 -7.47
C PHE A 22 -5.29 -9.80 -6.48
N GLY A 23 -5.78 -9.21 -5.39
CA GLY A 23 -6.59 -9.95 -4.44
C GLY A 23 -7.91 -10.46 -5.02
N TYR A 24 -8.54 -9.67 -5.92
CA TYR A 24 -9.74 -10.11 -6.66
C TYR A 24 -9.42 -11.23 -7.65
N LEU A 25 -8.35 -11.06 -8.44
CA LEU A 25 -7.93 -12.06 -9.43
C LEU A 25 -7.58 -13.39 -8.76
N ILE A 26 -6.81 -13.36 -7.68
CA ILE A 26 -6.45 -14.56 -6.90
C ILE A 26 -7.69 -15.20 -6.29
N GLY A 27 -8.60 -14.41 -5.72
CA GLY A 27 -9.87 -14.93 -5.20
C GLY A 27 -10.67 -15.64 -6.28
N LYS A 28 -10.86 -14.99 -7.44
CA LYS A 28 -11.59 -15.55 -8.59
C LYS A 28 -10.96 -16.84 -9.12
N MET A 29 -9.62 -16.90 -9.22
CA MET A 29 -8.89 -18.13 -9.59
C MET A 29 -9.14 -19.28 -8.61
N ARG A 30 -9.52 -18.98 -7.37
CA ARG A 30 -9.84 -19.95 -6.31
C ARG A 30 -11.35 -20.15 -6.11
N GLY A 31 -12.19 -19.66 -7.02
CA GLY A 31 -13.64 -19.79 -6.97
C GLY A 31 -14.31 -18.92 -5.90
N VAL A 32 -13.61 -17.91 -5.37
CA VAL A 32 -14.12 -17.03 -4.31
C VAL A 32 -14.18 -15.59 -4.79
N ASP A 33 -15.37 -15.00 -4.81
CA ASP A 33 -15.50 -13.56 -5.01
C ASP A 33 -15.28 -12.82 -3.68
N VAL A 34 -14.07 -12.28 -3.51
CA VAL A 34 -13.65 -11.58 -2.28
C VAL A 34 -14.46 -10.30 -2.02
N ARG A 35 -15.24 -9.81 -3.00
CA ARG A 35 -16.10 -8.63 -2.86
C ARG A 35 -17.40 -8.95 -2.10
N THR A 36 -17.79 -10.23 -2.05
CA THR A 36 -19.02 -10.68 -1.42
C THR A 36 -18.83 -11.29 -0.05
N VAL A 37 -17.59 -11.70 0.28
CA VAL A 37 -17.27 -12.45 1.51
C VAL A 37 -16.32 -11.72 2.44
N GLY A 38 -16.36 -12.06 3.71
CA GLY A 38 -15.49 -11.47 4.74
C GLY A 38 -15.69 -9.98 4.90
N SER A 39 -14.59 -9.20 4.79
CA SER A 39 -14.66 -7.73 4.86
C SER A 39 -15.14 -7.08 3.55
N LYS A 40 -15.46 -7.87 2.53
CA LYS A 40 -15.85 -7.43 1.18
C LYS A 40 -14.82 -6.51 0.50
N ASN A 41 -13.58 -6.53 0.96
CA ASN A 41 -12.48 -5.74 0.44
C ASN A 41 -11.56 -6.63 -0.42
N ILE A 42 -11.07 -6.13 -1.56
CA ILE A 42 -10.19 -6.88 -2.45
C ILE A 42 -8.72 -6.97 -1.96
N GLY A 43 -8.39 -6.37 -0.81
CA GLY A 43 -7.03 -6.38 -0.28
C GLY A 43 -6.61 -7.73 0.32
N ALA A 44 -5.30 -7.92 0.42
CA ALA A 44 -4.65 -9.15 0.85
C ALA A 44 -5.17 -9.73 2.18
N THR A 45 -5.52 -8.89 3.16
CA THR A 45 -6.05 -9.34 4.46
C THR A 45 -7.39 -10.09 4.31
N ASN A 46 -8.27 -9.66 3.40
CA ASN A 46 -9.51 -10.38 3.13
C ASN A 46 -9.24 -11.70 2.41
N VAL A 47 -8.36 -11.71 1.41
CA VAL A 47 -7.91 -12.93 0.73
C VAL A 47 -7.32 -13.94 1.73
N PHE A 48 -6.50 -13.48 2.66
CA PHE A 48 -5.90 -14.30 3.71
C PHE A 48 -6.97 -15.01 4.56
N ARG A 49 -8.05 -14.31 4.89
CA ARG A 49 -9.16 -14.83 5.71
C ARG A 49 -10.11 -15.76 4.94
N THR A 50 -10.43 -15.43 3.70
CA THR A 50 -11.52 -16.06 2.93
C THR A 50 -11.05 -17.09 1.92
N VAL A 51 -9.84 -16.93 1.38
CA VAL A 51 -9.25 -17.84 0.37
C VAL A 51 -8.14 -18.70 0.97
N GLY A 52 -7.41 -18.17 1.95
CA GLY A 52 -6.38 -18.89 2.66
C GLY A 52 -5.04 -18.15 2.78
N LYS A 53 -4.22 -18.60 3.73
CA LYS A 53 -2.98 -17.91 4.14
C LYS A 53 -1.99 -17.71 2.99
N LYS A 54 -1.73 -18.75 2.19
CA LYS A 54 -0.80 -18.69 1.04
C LYS A 54 -1.25 -17.66 0.00
N TRP A 55 -2.54 -17.65 -0.31
CA TRP A 55 -3.13 -16.76 -1.30
C TRP A 55 -3.19 -15.31 -0.83
N GLY A 56 -3.45 -15.10 0.45
CA GLY A 56 -3.37 -13.77 1.06
C GLY A 56 -1.95 -13.21 1.05
N LEU A 57 -0.94 -14.06 1.34
CA LEU A 57 0.46 -13.66 1.23
C LEU A 57 0.85 -13.31 -0.21
N LEU A 58 0.44 -14.13 -1.19
CA LEU A 58 0.68 -13.84 -2.61
C LEU A 58 0.04 -12.52 -3.02
N ALA A 59 -1.23 -12.27 -2.63
CA ALA A 59 -1.91 -11.01 -2.90
C ALA A 59 -1.17 -9.81 -2.26
N PHE A 60 -0.67 -9.97 -1.04
CA PHE A 60 0.13 -8.95 -0.36
C PHE A 60 1.42 -8.64 -1.12
N LEU A 61 2.18 -9.66 -1.49
CA LEU A 61 3.43 -9.48 -2.24
C LEU A 61 3.20 -8.81 -3.59
N CYS A 62 2.18 -9.24 -4.35
CA CYS A 62 1.83 -8.60 -5.62
C CYS A 62 1.42 -7.12 -5.42
N ASP A 63 0.63 -6.81 -4.37
CA ASP A 63 0.23 -5.44 -4.07
C ASP A 63 1.42 -4.57 -3.60
N VAL A 64 2.40 -5.13 -2.91
CA VAL A 64 3.66 -4.45 -2.57
C VAL A 64 4.48 -4.20 -3.84
N MET A 65 4.67 -5.22 -4.67
CA MET A 65 5.51 -5.12 -5.87
C MET A 65 4.98 -4.10 -6.88
N LYS A 66 3.66 -3.98 -7.06
CA LYS A 66 3.08 -2.98 -7.96
C LYS A 66 3.25 -1.53 -7.48
N GLY A 67 3.56 -1.32 -6.18
CA GLY A 67 3.97 -0.03 -5.64
C GLY A 67 5.48 0.19 -5.69
N LEU A 68 6.26 -0.86 -5.42
CA LEU A 68 7.73 -0.82 -5.33
C LEU A 68 8.40 -0.71 -6.70
N LEU A 69 8.05 -1.63 -7.62
CA LEU A 69 8.76 -1.73 -8.91
C LEU A 69 8.65 -0.46 -9.76
N PRO A 70 7.47 0.16 -9.96
CA PRO A 70 7.39 1.39 -10.74
C PRO A 70 8.25 2.51 -10.17
N VAL A 71 8.30 2.65 -8.84
CA VAL A 71 9.14 3.64 -8.16
C VAL A 71 10.63 3.36 -8.38
N MET A 72 11.08 2.10 -8.18
CA MET A 72 12.47 1.71 -8.38
C MET A 72 12.92 1.87 -9.83
N ILE A 73 12.09 1.45 -10.79
CA ILE A 73 12.36 1.59 -12.22
C ILE A 73 12.49 3.08 -12.56
N THR A 74 11.60 3.92 -12.06
CA THR A 74 11.65 5.37 -12.29
C THR A 74 12.95 5.97 -11.74
N LYS A 75 13.34 5.62 -10.51
CA LYS A 75 14.62 6.07 -9.92
C LYS A 75 15.82 5.63 -10.75
N TYR A 76 15.82 4.37 -11.18
CA TYR A 76 16.88 3.83 -12.02
C TYR A 76 16.99 4.57 -13.36
N LEU A 77 15.88 4.84 -14.02
CA LEU A 77 15.86 5.56 -15.30
C LEU A 77 16.30 7.02 -15.15
N ILE A 78 15.88 7.70 -14.10
CA ILE A 78 16.36 9.06 -13.79
C ILE A 78 17.89 9.09 -13.60
N HIS A 79 18.42 8.09 -12.91
CA HIS A 79 19.87 8.02 -12.63
C HIS A 79 20.69 7.70 -13.89
N ASN A 80 20.17 6.88 -14.80
CA ASN A 80 20.97 6.33 -15.91
C ASN A 80 20.58 6.87 -17.30
N SER A 81 19.62 7.78 -17.41
CA SER A 81 19.11 8.28 -18.69
C SER A 81 18.94 9.79 -18.67
N SER A 82 19.48 10.45 -19.72
CA SER A 82 19.27 11.88 -19.94
C SER A 82 17.81 12.25 -20.28
N LEU A 83 16.99 11.28 -20.66
CA LEU A 83 15.59 11.48 -20.98
C LEU A 83 14.72 11.86 -19.76
N PHE A 84 15.21 11.58 -18.55
CA PHE A 84 14.48 11.82 -17.30
C PHE A 84 15.11 12.91 -16.41
N THR A 85 15.88 13.83 -16.99
CA THR A 85 16.53 14.93 -16.25
C THR A 85 15.57 15.88 -15.54
N LEU A 86 14.27 15.72 -15.75
CA LEU A 86 13.31 16.78 -15.49
C LEU A 86 12.73 16.84 -14.09
N HIS A 87 12.59 15.75 -13.37
CA HIS A 87 11.88 15.85 -12.08
C HIS A 87 12.36 14.80 -11.07
N SER A 88 13.18 15.22 -10.14
CA SER A 88 13.54 14.44 -8.94
C SER A 88 12.29 13.93 -8.18
N SER A 89 11.14 14.59 -8.35
CA SER A 89 9.85 14.23 -7.77
C SER A 89 9.07 13.16 -8.55
N LEU A 90 9.45 12.80 -9.78
CA LEU A 90 8.71 11.81 -10.59
C LEU A 90 8.46 10.47 -9.86
N PRO A 91 9.44 9.85 -9.16
CA PRO A 91 9.20 8.61 -8.42
C PRO A 91 8.08 8.73 -7.39
N LEU A 92 7.92 9.92 -6.81
CA LEU A 92 6.88 10.25 -5.86
C LEU A 92 5.49 10.22 -6.51
N PHE A 93 5.33 10.92 -7.64
CA PHE A 93 4.06 10.93 -8.41
C PHE A 93 3.70 9.54 -8.94
N VAL A 94 4.69 8.77 -9.40
CA VAL A 94 4.53 7.37 -9.82
C VAL A 94 3.99 6.52 -8.67
N GLY A 95 4.59 6.65 -7.49
CA GLY A 95 4.13 5.91 -6.31
C GLY A 95 2.70 6.28 -5.90
N ILE A 96 2.36 7.58 -5.88
CA ILE A 96 1.00 8.07 -5.62
C ILE A 96 0.01 7.47 -6.63
N ALA A 97 0.37 7.50 -7.91
CA ALA A 97 -0.47 6.97 -8.98
C ALA A 97 -0.74 5.46 -8.79
N CYS A 98 0.27 4.68 -8.38
CA CYS A 98 0.09 3.26 -8.04
C CYS A 98 -0.89 3.06 -6.87
N VAL A 99 -0.77 3.87 -5.81
CA VAL A 99 -1.68 3.79 -4.64
C VAL A 99 -3.08 4.21 -5.04
N ALA A 100 -3.23 5.30 -5.79
CA ALA A 100 -4.52 5.76 -6.31
C ALA A 100 -5.17 4.69 -7.20
N GLY A 101 -4.41 4.07 -8.11
CA GLY A 101 -4.87 2.96 -8.94
C GLY A 101 -5.38 1.77 -8.12
N HIS A 102 -4.63 1.36 -7.07
CA HIS A 102 -5.09 0.29 -6.17
C HIS A 102 -6.42 0.61 -5.48
N MET A 103 -6.65 1.87 -5.17
CA MET A 103 -7.84 2.31 -4.42
C MET A 103 -9.04 2.62 -5.31
N LEU A 104 -8.76 3.06 -6.52
CA LEU A 104 -9.74 3.45 -7.53
C LEU A 104 -9.52 2.62 -8.80
N THR A 105 -9.50 1.29 -8.63
CA THR A 105 -9.17 0.37 -9.72
C THR A 105 -10.05 0.61 -10.96
N PRO A 106 -9.45 0.78 -12.16
CA PRO A 106 -10.21 0.92 -13.39
C PRO A 106 -10.75 -0.42 -13.94
N TYR A 107 -10.33 -1.55 -13.36
CA TYR A 107 -10.56 -2.88 -13.91
C TYR A 107 -11.78 -3.60 -13.36
N ILE A 108 -12.41 -3.09 -12.30
CA ILE A 108 -13.55 -3.75 -11.67
C ILE A 108 -14.70 -2.75 -11.48
N THR A 109 -15.89 -3.21 -11.82
CA THR A 109 -17.15 -2.53 -11.52
C THR A 109 -17.98 -3.32 -10.51
N ASP A 110 -18.89 -2.65 -9.81
CA ASP A 110 -19.92 -3.29 -9.01
C ASP A 110 -21.05 -3.85 -9.91
N GLU A 111 -22.04 -4.53 -9.29
CA GLU A 111 -23.19 -5.10 -10.01
C GLU A 111 -24.03 -4.05 -10.77
N LYS A 112 -23.90 -2.79 -10.40
CA LYS A 112 -24.58 -1.65 -11.03
C LYS A 112 -23.71 -0.94 -12.10
N GLY A 113 -22.58 -1.55 -12.50
CA GLY A 113 -21.66 -0.97 -13.48
C GLY A 113 -20.85 0.22 -12.96
N ARG A 114 -20.94 0.56 -11.65
CA ARG A 114 -20.16 1.65 -11.05
C ARG A 114 -18.76 1.13 -10.72
N ARG A 115 -17.76 2.01 -10.79
CA ARG A 115 -16.39 1.66 -10.40
C ARG A 115 -16.35 1.09 -8.99
N PHE A 116 -15.78 -0.09 -8.86
CA PHE A 116 -15.59 -0.72 -7.55
C PHE A 116 -14.48 0.01 -6.79
N HIS A 117 -14.76 0.34 -5.53
CA HIS A 117 -13.73 0.89 -4.67
C HIS A 117 -12.73 -0.22 -4.32
N GLY A 118 -11.49 -0.03 -4.74
CA GLY A 118 -10.40 -0.97 -4.51
C GLY A 118 -10.06 -1.23 -3.05
N GLY A 119 -8.85 -1.70 -2.81
CA GLY A 119 -8.34 -1.93 -1.47
C GLY A 119 -8.06 -0.65 -0.67
N LYS A 120 -7.47 -0.80 0.52
CA LYS A 120 -7.09 0.33 1.39
C LYS A 120 -5.78 1.01 0.97
N GLY A 121 -5.07 0.44 0.02
CA GLY A 121 -3.80 0.96 -0.48
C GLY A 121 -2.58 0.69 0.42
N VAL A 122 -2.73 0.03 1.57
CA VAL A 122 -1.64 -0.13 2.56
C VAL A 122 -0.44 -0.89 2.00
N ALA A 123 -0.66 -2.04 1.37
CA ALA A 123 0.42 -2.84 0.80
C ALA A 123 1.13 -2.12 -0.36
N THR A 124 0.36 -1.43 -1.21
CA THR A 124 0.90 -0.66 -2.33
C THR A 124 1.66 0.59 -1.83
N ALA A 125 1.12 1.29 -0.80
CA ALA A 125 1.81 2.40 -0.15
C ALA A 125 3.10 1.94 0.56
N PHE A 126 3.08 0.78 1.21
CA PHE A 126 4.27 0.16 1.78
C PHE A 126 5.34 -0.09 0.71
N GLY A 127 4.97 -0.68 -0.45
CA GLY A 127 5.89 -0.90 -1.57
C GLY A 127 6.45 0.41 -2.14
N MET A 128 5.59 1.40 -2.40
CA MET A 128 6.00 2.73 -2.84
C MET A 128 7.00 3.36 -1.87
N LEU A 129 6.67 3.41 -0.58
CA LEU A 129 7.51 4.03 0.45
C LEU A 129 8.82 3.27 0.65
N LEU A 130 8.81 1.94 0.52
CA LEU A 130 10.01 1.11 0.54
C LEU A 130 10.98 1.50 -0.62
N GLY A 131 10.44 1.85 -1.78
CA GLY A 131 11.24 2.36 -2.89
C GLY A 131 11.77 3.78 -2.67
N LEU A 132 11.05 4.63 -1.92
CA LEU A 132 11.40 6.02 -1.69
C LEU A 132 12.32 6.21 -0.46
N ILE A 133 11.95 5.62 0.68
CA ILE A 133 12.55 5.83 2.01
C ILE A 133 12.73 4.49 2.75
N PRO A 134 13.57 3.58 2.22
CA PRO A 134 13.65 2.19 2.67
C PRO A 134 13.96 2.04 4.17
N ALA A 135 14.89 2.84 4.70
CA ALA A 135 15.29 2.74 6.11
C ALA A 135 14.13 3.07 7.08
N LEU A 136 13.42 4.18 6.82
CA LEU A 136 12.29 4.59 7.66
C LEU A 136 11.13 3.59 7.58
N VAL A 137 10.88 3.05 6.38
CA VAL A 137 9.86 2.02 6.16
C VAL A 137 10.25 0.69 6.83
N GLY A 138 11.54 0.36 6.87
CA GLY A 138 12.03 -0.80 7.62
C GLY A 138 11.71 -0.71 9.11
N ILE A 139 11.92 0.46 9.72
CA ILE A 139 11.55 0.71 11.14
C ILE A 139 10.04 0.60 11.32
N ALA A 140 9.26 1.24 10.45
CA ALA A 140 7.79 1.18 10.50
C ALA A 140 7.26 -0.26 10.36
N PHE A 141 7.89 -1.07 9.50
CA PHE A 141 7.57 -2.49 9.36
C PHE A 141 7.93 -3.29 10.62
N GLY A 142 9.05 -2.99 11.27
CA GLY A 142 9.40 -3.55 12.57
C GLY A 142 8.34 -3.26 13.64
N ILE A 143 7.86 -2.01 13.70
CA ILE A 143 6.75 -1.61 14.60
C ILE A 143 5.47 -2.38 14.26
N PHE A 144 5.11 -2.45 12.96
CA PHE A 144 3.98 -3.26 12.50
C PHE A 144 4.09 -4.71 12.97
N ALA A 145 5.24 -5.34 12.74
CA ALA A 145 5.47 -6.74 13.07
C ALA A 145 5.36 -7.00 14.58
N LEU A 146 5.95 -6.12 15.40
CA LEU A 146 5.88 -6.19 16.85
C LEU A 146 4.44 -6.06 17.37
N VAL A 147 3.72 -5.02 16.92
CA VAL A 147 2.33 -4.79 17.34
C VAL A 147 1.43 -5.94 16.88
N PHE A 148 1.64 -6.45 15.66
CA PHE A 148 0.88 -7.60 15.17
C PHE A 148 1.19 -8.88 15.95
N ALA A 149 2.46 -9.15 16.26
CA ALA A 149 2.86 -10.33 17.04
C ALA A 149 2.23 -10.33 18.44
N CYS A 150 2.15 -9.16 19.10
CA CYS A 150 1.58 -9.02 20.44
C CYS A 150 0.05 -9.03 20.44
N SER A 151 -0.59 -8.39 19.44
CA SER A 151 -2.04 -8.16 19.44
C SER A 151 -2.84 -9.12 18.55
N HIS A 152 -2.21 -9.72 17.56
CA HIS A 152 -2.82 -10.47 16.47
C HIS A 152 -3.76 -9.66 15.56
N PHE A 153 -3.73 -8.31 15.65
CA PHE A 153 -4.53 -7.42 14.81
C PHE A 153 -3.66 -6.76 13.72
N ILE A 154 -3.82 -7.19 12.47
CA ILE A 154 -3.13 -6.54 11.32
C ILE A 154 -3.51 -5.06 11.23
N SER A 155 -4.76 -4.73 11.50
CA SER A 155 -5.23 -3.33 11.45
C SER A 155 -4.53 -2.44 12.47
N LEU A 156 -4.34 -2.92 13.70
CA LEU A 156 -3.63 -2.15 14.74
C LEU A 156 -2.16 -1.93 14.34
N GLY A 157 -1.47 -2.98 13.88
CA GLY A 157 -0.11 -2.84 13.39
C GLY A 157 0.01 -1.85 12.23
N SER A 158 -0.94 -1.87 11.27
CA SER A 158 -0.94 -0.94 10.15
C SER A 158 -1.18 0.51 10.58
N ILE A 159 -2.08 0.74 11.54
CA ILE A 159 -2.38 2.07 12.06
C ILE A 159 -1.18 2.64 12.82
N THR A 160 -0.55 1.84 13.69
CA THR A 160 0.62 2.27 14.46
C THR A 160 1.84 2.55 13.58
N ALA A 161 2.10 1.71 12.58
CA ALA A 161 3.16 1.95 11.61
C ALA A 161 2.91 3.22 10.77
N ALA A 162 1.67 3.47 10.35
CA ALA A 162 1.30 4.69 9.63
C ALA A 162 1.45 5.94 10.52
N ALA A 163 0.99 5.89 11.77
CA ALA A 163 1.14 6.98 12.73
C ALA A 163 2.63 7.30 12.99
N PHE A 164 3.46 6.26 13.15
CA PHE A 164 4.91 6.43 13.26
C PHE A 164 5.49 7.14 12.04
N LEU A 165 5.16 6.71 10.82
CA LEU A 165 5.67 7.33 9.58
C LEU A 165 5.24 8.79 9.47
N ALA A 166 3.99 9.14 9.84
CA ALA A 166 3.48 10.51 9.78
C ALA A 166 4.29 11.49 10.62
N VAL A 167 4.84 11.00 11.73
CA VAL A 167 5.65 11.81 12.65
C VAL A 167 7.14 11.70 12.29
N ALA A 168 7.64 10.49 12.14
CA ALA A 168 9.07 10.20 12.01
C ALA A 168 9.71 10.81 10.76
N ILE A 169 8.94 11.00 9.67
CA ILE A 169 9.44 11.62 8.43
C ILE A 169 9.95 13.06 8.64
N TRP A 170 9.49 13.76 9.69
CA TRP A 170 9.87 15.14 10.02
C TRP A 170 11.14 15.24 10.84
N PHE A 171 11.65 14.14 11.35
CA PHE A 171 12.80 14.13 12.25
C PHE A 171 13.95 13.30 11.68
N PRO A 172 15.22 13.74 11.83
CA PRO A 172 16.38 12.93 11.49
C PRO A 172 16.49 11.76 12.47
N ILE A 173 16.17 10.56 12.00
CA ILE A 173 16.30 9.34 12.79
C ILE A 173 17.58 8.62 12.36
N LEU A 174 18.47 8.28 13.33
CA LEU A 174 19.71 7.53 13.12
C LEU A 174 20.74 8.21 12.20
N GLY A 175 20.71 9.54 12.06
CA GLY A 175 21.71 10.29 11.29
C GLY A 175 21.73 10.05 9.76
N THR A 176 20.97 9.06 9.29
CA THR A 176 20.93 8.67 7.87
C THR A 176 19.55 8.91 7.21
N VAL A 177 18.55 9.17 8.03
CA VAL A 177 17.17 9.29 7.58
C VAL A 177 16.66 10.65 8.06
N GLY A 178 16.60 11.65 7.18
CA GLY A 178 16.02 12.86 7.70
C GLY A 178 16.25 14.16 6.97
N TYR A 179 16.91 14.16 5.84
CA TYR A 179 16.82 15.32 4.96
C TYR A 179 15.91 15.00 3.77
N HIS A 180 14.63 14.83 4.10
CA HIS A 180 13.61 14.77 3.05
C HIS A 180 13.17 16.19 2.75
N ASP A 181 12.96 16.48 1.47
CA ASP A 181 12.39 17.75 1.08
C ASP A 181 10.95 17.91 1.64
N ILE A 182 10.54 19.13 1.93
CA ILE A 182 9.23 19.42 2.51
C ILE A 182 8.08 18.77 1.73
N PRO A 183 8.04 18.81 0.39
CA PRO A 183 7.04 18.10 -0.40
C PRO A 183 6.94 16.61 -0.09
N GLN A 184 8.06 15.93 0.09
CA GLN A 184 8.08 14.50 0.45
C GLN A 184 7.55 14.28 1.87
N CYS A 185 7.94 15.10 2.84
CA CYS A 185 7.43 15.02 4.21
C CYS A 185 5.91 15.19 4.26
N VAL A 186 5.40 16.24 3.62
CA VAL A 186 3.95 16.52 3.52
C VAL A 186 3.23 15.34 2.91
N LEU A 187 3.73 14.81 1.80
CA LEU A 187 3.07 13.73 1.10
C LEU A 187 3.04 12.43 1.89
N VAL A 188 4.17 12.02 2.49
CA VAL A 188 4.23 10.81 3.34
C VAL A 188 3.26 10.93 4.49
N THR A 189 3.19 12.12 5.11
CA THR A 189 2.22 12.42 6.17
C THR A 189 0.78 12.28 5.68
N LEU A 190 0.44 12.86 4.51
CA LEU A 190 -0.91 12.75 3.93
C LEU A 190 -1.27 11.29 3.61
N ILE A 191 -0.36 10.51 3.06
CA ILE A 191 -0.57 9.08 2.79
C ILE A 191 -0.81 8.32 4.10
N ALA A 192 0.00 8.57 5.13
CA ALA A 192 -0.14 7.92 6.41
C ALA A 192 -1.48 8.25 7.09
N LEU A 193 -1.89 9.53 7.11
CA LEU A 193 -3.19 9.96 7.60
C LEU A 193 -4.34 9.34 6.80
N PHE A 194 -4.20 9.26 5.49
CA PHE A 194 -5.18 8.62 4.64
C PHE A 194 -5.30 7.11 4.90
N VAL A 195 -4.19 6.42 5.13
CA VAL A 195 -4.19 5.01 5.55
C VAL A 195 -4.94 4.85 6.87
N ILE A 196 -4.68 5.71 7.87
CA ILE A 196 -5.39 5.71 9.15
C ILE A 196 -6.90 5.94 8.94
N TRP A 197 -7.27 6.92 8.12
CA TRP A 197 -8.67 7.20 7.79
C TRP A 197 -9.37 6.01 7.11
N LYS A 198 -8.67 5.31 6.21
CA LYS A 198 -9.18 4.07 5.57
C LYS A 198 -9.37 2.92 6.58
N HIS A 199 -8.75 3.01 7.75
CA HIS A 199 -8.93 2.05 8.84
C HIS A 199 -10.03 2.45 9.84
N ARG A 200 -10.81 3.52 9.61
CA ARG A 200 -11.84 4.00 10.55
C ARG A 200 -12.83 2.90 11.01
N ALA A 201 -13.25 2.02 10.10
CA ALA A 201 -14.12 0.88 10.45
C ALA A 201 -13.39 -0.17 11.30
N ASN A 202 -12.07 -0.34 11.11
CA ASN A 202 -11.25 -1.21 11.96
C ASN A 202 -11.05 -0.58 13.34
N ILE A 203 -10.82 0.74 13.40
CA ILE A 203 -10.69 1.51 14.66
C ILE A 203 -11.98 1.33 15.47
N GLY A 204 -13.15 1.52 14.85
CA GLY A 204 -14.43 1.27 15.52
C GLY A 204 -14.53 -0.16 16.09
N ARG A 205 -14.15 -1.19 15.30
CA ARG A 205 -14.17 -2.58 15.81
C ARG A 205 -13.12 -2.84 16.90
N LEU A 206 -11.95 -2.22 16.83
CA LEU A 206 -10.92 -2.33 17.88
C LEU A 206 -11.42 -1.74 19.19
N VAL A 207 -12.02 -0.55 19.16
CA VAL A 207 -12.58 0.11 20.36
C VAL A 207 -13.70 -0.71 21.01
N HIS A 208 -14.55 -1.36 20.18
CA HIS A 208 -15.66 -2.20 20.68
C HIS A 208 -15.25 -3.67 20.91
N GLY A 209 -13.98 -4.03 20.79
CA GLY A 209 -13.51 -5.40 21.00
C GLY A 209 -13.90 -6.42 19.92
N ASN A 210 -14.41 -5.96 18.78
CA ASN A 210 -14.99 -6.80 17.70
C ASN A 210 -14.07 -6.93 16.47
N GLU A 211 -12.79 -6.54 16.56
CA GLU A 211 -11.86 -6.69 15.45
C GLU A 211 -11.38 -8.13 15.32
N ASN A 212 -11.24 -8.60 14.09
CA ASN A 212 -10.85 -9.98 13.79
C ASN A 212 -9.35 -10.21 14.02
N LYS A 213 -9.01 -11.14 14.93
CA LYS A 213 -7.64 -11.61 15.11
C LYS A 213 -7.19 -12.52 13.98
N ILE A 214 -5.89 -12.47 13.65
CA ILE A 214 -5.24 -13.38 12.72
C ILE A 214 -4.11 -14.11 13.43
N PHE A 215 -4.21 -15.43 13.52
CA PHE A 215 -3.17 -16.29 14.06
C PHE A 215 -2.37 -16.91 12.91
N LEU A 216 -1.07 -16.63 12.85
CA LEU A 216 -0.18 -17.18 11.83
C LEU A 216 -0.01 -18.70 11.99
N PHE A 217 0.04 -19.16 13.24
CA PHE A 217 0.16 -20.57 13.58
C PHE A 217 -1.13 -21.06 14.24
N LYS A 218 -1.62 -22.24 13.83
CA LYS A 218 -2.68 -22.92 14.58
C LYS A 218 -2.11 -23.26 15.95
N LYS A 219 -2.78 -22.84 17.04
CA LYS A 219 -2.55 -23.48 18.32
C LYS A 219 -2.89 -24.97 18.13
N LYS A 220 -1.90 -25.85 18.30
CA LYS A 220 -2.19 -27.27 18.50
C LYS A 220 -2.99 -27.35 19.80
N THR A 221 -4.29 -27.60 19.70
CA THR A 221 -5.10 -28.10 20.81
C THR A 221 -4.79 -29.55 20.99
#